data_978c5d249a5aba7550cb09c6ac04e541
#
_entry.id   978c5d249a5aba7550cb09c6ac04e541
#
_cell.length_a   1.000
_cell.length_b   1.000
_cell.length_c   1.000
_cell.angle_alpha   90.00
_cell.angle_beta   90.00
_cell.angle_gamma   90.00
#
_symmetry.space_group_name_H-M   'P 1'
#
loop_
_entity.id
_entity.type
_entity.pdbx_description
1 polymer ?
#
loop_
_entity_poly.entity_id
_entity_poly.type
_entity_poly.pdbx_seq_one_letter_code
_entity_poly.pdbx_strand_id
1 'polypeptide(L)'
;MLKINKLVSGGIITNYKCSSKCRHCCYSSSPKWPDDYMTASMANEVFPILKSLGCDSVHIGGGEPLLKPDKILGVLDAARRNNVSIEYVETNASWYRDEATAKAVIRELKGHGADCLLISIDPYHNEYIPFCKVKGLIRACSETGMNIFPWRMEFWEEVDSLDENMTHSPDEYMQLFGNDYPVKLLYRYGLNLKGRAFMTYRSVMKKQHPGQILKESKPCRLLSGIYHFHVDLYGNFIPQSCPGFSIPLKELAKGADPGKYRIFNSLEYNGIRGLVELAEKEYGYTPKSEYAGKCDICYDIRNYLVLELGLDLPDLKPEGHYKYI
;
A
#
# COMPACT_ATOMS: atom_id res chain seq x y z
N MET A 1 -25.11 -8.96 -3.44
CA MET A 1 -24.05 -9.78 -2.85
C MET A 1 -22.71 -9.26 -3.35
N LEU A 2 -21.80 -8.94 -2.44
CA LEU A 2 -20.44 -8.49 -2.78
C LEU A 2 -19.58 -9.73 -3.11
N LYS A 3 -19.14 -9.88 -4.36
CA LYS A 3 -18.42 -11.09 -4.81
C LYS A 3 -17.34 -10.77 -5.83
N ILE A 4 -16.17 -11.43 -5.68
CA ILE A 4 -15.13 -11.48 -6.70
C ILE A 4 -15.19 -12.82 -7.41
N ASN A 5 -15.19 -12.79 -8.73
CA ASN A 5 -15.23 -14.00 -9.57
C ASN A 5 -13.91 -14.29 -10.28
N LYS A 6 -13.00 -13.30 -10.33
CA LYS A 6 -11.71 -13.41 -11.01
C LYS A 6 -10.71 -12.44 -10.38
N LEU A 7 -9.47 -12.88 -10.26
CA LEU A 7 -8.28 -12.05 -9.99
C LEU A 7 -7.19 -12.44 -10.98
N VAL A 8 -6.32 -11.52 -11.36
CA VAL A 8 -5.27 -11.79 -12.38
C VAL A 8 -3.88 -11.68 -11.76
N SER A 9 -3.50 -10.53 -11.24
CA SER A 9 -2.25 -10.32 -10.52
C SER A 9 -2.46 -9.26 -9.44
N GLY A 10 -1.64 -9.27 -8.42
CA GLY A 10 -1.73 -8.33 -7.30
C GLY A 10 -0.61 -8.50 -6.29
N GLY A 11 -0.81 -7.99 -5.10
CA GLY A 11 0.17 -8.03 -4.04
C GLY A 11 -0.33 -8.63 -2.73
N ILE A 12 0.61 -9.19 -2.00
CA ILE A 12 0.43 -9.61 -0.61
C ILE A 12 1.11 -8.58 0.29
N ILE A 13 0.34 -7.88 1.11
CA ILE A 13 0.86 -6.99 2.14
C ILE A 13 1.19 -7.83 3.36
N THR A 14 2.47 -8.18 3.50
CA THR A 14 2.92 -9.10 4.54
C THR A 14 2.98 -8.47 5.93
N ASN A 15 3.13 -7.15 5.99
CA ASN A 15 3.13 -6.34 7.21
C ASN A 15 2.79 -4.89 6.89
N TYR A 16 2.39 -4.11 7.91
CA TYR A 16 2.22 -2.66 7.77
C TYR A 16 3.35 -1.87 8.43
N LYS A 17 4.14 -2.52 9.30
CA LYS A 17 5.29 -1.88 9.93
C LYS A 17 6.37 -1.56 8.90
N CYS A 18 6.94 -0.36 8.98
CA CYS A 18 8.02 0.11 8.14
C CYS A 18 9.04 0.86 8.98
N SER A 19 10.31 0.84 8.59
CA SER A 19 11.34 1.70 9.18
C SER A 19 11.14 3.19 8.85
N SER A 20 10.34 3.47 7.81
CA SER A 20 10.15 4.80 7.24
C SER A 20 8.71 5.28 7.40
N LYS A 21 8.52 6.60 7.28
CA LYS A 21 7.21 7.27 7.24
C LYS A 21 7.09 8.12 5.97
N CYS A 22 7.38 7.54 4.81
CA CYS A 22 7.45 8.24 3.53
C CYS A 22 6.16 8.97 3.20
N ARG A 23 6.28 10.21 2.74
CA ARG A 23 5.14 11.11 2.45
C ARG A 23 4.25 10.61 1.31
N HIS A 24 4.77 9.79 0.43
CA HIS A 24 4.05 9.23 -0.71
C HIS A 24 3.34 7.89 -0.40
N CYS A 25 3.50 7.35 0.81
CA CYS A 25 3.01 6.00 1.13
C CYS A 25 1.48 5.93 1.10
N CYS A 26 0.93 5.12 0.18
CA CYS A 26 -0.51 4.92 0.06
C CYS A 26 -1.10 4.09 1.22
N TYR A 27 -0.30 3.22 1.86
CA TYR A 27 -0.73 2.40 3.00
C TYR A 27 -0.50 3.05 4.36
N SER A 28 0.08 4.25 4.41
CA SER A 28 0.41 4.94 5.66
C SER A 28 1.29 4.12 6.60
N SER A 29 2.10 3.23 6.04
CA SER A 29 3.06 2.42 6.78
C SER A 29 4.05 3.28 7.55
N SER A 30 4.45 2.84 8.73
CA SER A 30 5.35 3.59 9.62
C SER A 30 5.88 2.69 10.76
N PRO A 31 6.86 3.17 11.56
CA PRO A 31 7.31 2.47 12.76
C PRO A 31 6.24 2.30 13.84
N LYS A 32 5.14 3.06 13.77
CA LYS A 32 4.05 3.01 14.77
C LYS A 32 3.14 1.79 14.64
N TRP A 33 3.14 1.13 13.48
CA TRP A 33 2.34 -0.08 13.29
C TRP A 33 2.86 -1.23 14.16
N PRO A 34 1.97 -2.12 14.62
CA PRO A 34 2.36 -3.36 15.28
C PRO A 34 3.36 -4.16 14.44
N ASP A 35 4.16 -4.98 15.12
CA ASP A 35 5.16 -5.83 14.48
C ASP A 35 4.56 -7.18 14.03
N ASP A 36 3.39 -7.10 13.39
CA ASP A 36 2.64 -8.24 12.90
C ASP A 36 3.04 -8.55 11.46
N TYR A 37 3.10 -9.84 11.15
CA TYR A 37 3.37 -10.37 9.81
C TYR A 37 2.31 -11.39 9.42
N MET A 38 2.07 -11.52 8.10
CA MET A 38 1.26 -12.62 7.59
C MET A 38 1.87 -13.95 8.03
N THR A 39 1.08 -14.75 8.74
CA THR A 39 1.51 -16.08 9.18
C THR A 39 1.48 -17.07 8.01
N ALA A 40 2.30 -18.14 8.09
CA ALA A 40 2.23 -19.22 7.12
C ALA A 40 0.84 -19.89 7.08
N SER A 41 0.13 -19.93 8.21
CA SER A 41 -1.26 -20.42 8.27
C SER A 41 -2.18 -19.53 7.42
N MET A 42 -2.13 -18.20 7.60
CA MET A 42 -2.94 -17.26 6.81
C MET A 42 -2.59 -17.35 5.33
N ALA A 43 -1.32 -17.44 4.98
CA ALA A 43 -0.89 -17.60 3.60
C ALA A 43 -1.46 -18.90 2.97
N ASN A 44 -1.48 -20.01 3.72
CA ASN A 44 -2.07 -21.28 3.27
C ASN A 44 -3.61 -21.19 3.13
N GLU A 45 -4.29 -20.24 3.75
CA GLU A 45 -5.71 -19.97 3.49
C GLU A 45 -5.90 -19.08 2.26
N VAL A 46 -5.04 -18.08 2.05
CA VAL A 46 -5.15 -17.06 1.00
C VAL A 46 -4.78 -17.61 -0.38
N PHE A 47 -3.63 -18.28 -0.53
CA PHE A 47 -3.14 -18.68 -1.85
C PHE A 47 -4.02 -19.67 -2.60
N PRO A 48 -4.64 -20.68 -1.98
CA PRO A 48 -5.62 -21.54 -2.67
C PRO A 48 -6.80 -20.75 -3.23
N ILE A 49 -7.28 -19.72 -2.48
CA ILE A 49 -8.38 -18.88 -2.96
C ILE A 49 -7.92 -18.02 -4.15
N LEU A 50 -6.74 -17.39 -4.08
CA LEU A 50 -6.18 -16.62 -5.19
C LEU A 50 -6.07 -17.50 -6.45
N LYS A 51 -5.50 -18.70 -6.31
CA LYS A 51 -5.38 -19.64 -7.43
C LYS A 51 -6.74 -20.03 -8.00
N SER A 52 -7.74 -20.31 -7.16
CA SER A 52 -9.10 -20.65 -7.60
C SER A 52 -9.81 -19.51 -8.35
N LEU A 53 -9.41 -18.26 -8.06
CA LEU A 53 -9.88 -17.06 -8.76
C LEU A 53 -9.06 -16.72 -10.02
N GLY A 54 -8.09 -17.57 -10.39
CA GLY A 54 -7.28 -17.41 -11.60
C GLY A 54 -6.05 -16.52 -11.45
N CYS A 55 -5.63 -16.23 -10.22
CA CYS A 55 -4.40 -15.46 -9.96
C CYS A 55 -3.19 -16.40 -9.99
N ASP A 56 -2.32 -16.22 -10.98
CA ASP A 56 -1.13 -17.05 -11.21
C ASP A 56 0.16 -16.40 -10.71
N SER A 57 0.12 -15.10 -10.40
CA SER A 57 1.29 -14.38 -9.87
C SER A 57 0.90 -13.28 -8.90
N VAL A 58 1.77 -13.01 -7.93
CA VAL A 58 1.65 -11.89 -6.99
C VAL A 58 3.03 -11.31 -6.68
N HIS A 59 3.05 -10.03 -6.31
CA HIS A 59 4.22 -9.46 -5.65
C HIS A 59 4.07 -9.51 -4.11
N ILE A 60 5.20 -9.46 -3.41
CA ILE A 60 5.25 -9.34 -1.96
C ILE A 60 5.58 -7.89 -1.62
N GLY A 61 4.64 -7.24 -0.96
CA GLY A 61 4.79 -5.88 -0.49
C GLY A 61 4.46 -5.77 1.00
N GLY A 62 4.38 -4.52 1.47
CA GLY A 62 4.04 -4.27 2.87
C GLY A 62 4.38 -2.86 3.30
N GLY A 63 4.71 -2.71 4.59
CA GLY A 63 5.47 -1.56 5.06
C GLY A 63 6.92 -1.70 4.57
N GLU A 64 7.69 -2.56 5.24
CA GLU A 64 8.95 -3.10 4.74
C GLU A 64 8.98 -4.60 5.06
N PRO A 65 8.75 -5.45 4.07
CA PRO A 65 8.70 -6.91 4.27
C PRO A 65 9.99 -7.48 4.87
N LEU A 66 11.13 -6.90 4.48
CA LEU A 66 12.45 -7.39 4.84
C LEU A 66 13.03 -6.79 6.14
N LEU A 67 12.22 -6.10 6.97
CA LEU A 67 12.63 -5.80 8.36
C LEU A 67 12.93 -7.10 9.14
N LYS A 68 12.19 -8.18 8.83
CA LYS A 68 12.38 -9.52 9.36
C LYS A 68 12.22 -10.54 8.23
N PRO A 69 13.28 -10.80 7.45
CA PRO A 69 13.20 -11.63 6.25
C PRO A 69 12.67 -13.03 6.51
N ASP A 70 12.98 -13.62 7.67
CA ASP A 70 12.50 -14.94 8.12
C ASP A 70 10.97 -15.02 8.15
N LYS A 71 10.26 -13.90 8.42
CA LYS A 71 8.81 -13.90 8.54
C LYS A 71 8.07 -14.08 7.23
N ILE A 72 8.68 -13.73 6.10
CA ILE A 72 8.03 -13.89 4.79
C ILE A 72 8.30 -15.25 4.13
N LEU A 73 9.26 -16.04 4.61
CA LEU A 73 9.62 -17.32 3.99
C LEU A 73 8.44 -18.30 3.93
N GLY A 74 7.65 -18.37 5.00
CA GLY A 74 6.43 -19.18 5.04
C GLY A 74 5.35 -18.72 4.04
N VAL A 75 5.33 -17.42 3.71
CA VAL A 75 4.43 -16.86 2.68
C VAL A 75 4.90 -17.27 1.29
N LEU A 76 6.22 -17.17 1.01
CA LEU A 76 6.82 -17.62 -0.26
C LEU A 76 6.60 -19.12 -0.49
N ASP A 77 6.78 -19.94 0.55
CA ASP A 77 6.52 -21.38 0.47
C ASP A 77 5.05 -21.71 0.21
N ALA A 78 4.13 -20.95 0.80
CA ALA A 78 2.70 -21.13 0.56
C ALA A 78 2.33 -20.77 -0.90
N ALA A 79 2.91 -19.72 -1.46
CA ALA A 79 2.75 -19.37 -2.87
C ALA A 79 3.23 -20.51 -3.78
N ARG A 80 4.46 -21.00 -3.55
CA ARG A 80 5.06 -22.11 -4.31
C ARG A 80 4.21 -23.37 -4.27
N ARG A 81 3.71 -23.78 -3.08
CA ARG A 81 2.84 -24.96 -2.93
C ARG A 81 1.53 -24.86 -3.71
N ASN A 82 1.04 -23.66 -3.93
CA ASN A 82 -0.19 -23.40 -4.65
C ASN A 82 0.04 -23.00 -6.13
N ASN A 83 1.25 -23.14 -6.65
CA ASN A 83 1.62 -22.75 -8.02
C ASN A 83 1.23 -21.28 -8.33
N VAL A 84 1.48 -20.38 -7.39
CA VAL A 84 1.41 -18.92 -7.57
C VAL A 84 2.83 -18.39 -7.58
N SER A 85 3.23 -17.75 -8.68
CA SER A 85 4.58 -17.20 -8.84
C SER A 85 4.74 -15.90 -8.02
N ILE A 86 5.97 -15.68 -7.53
CA ILE A 86 6.33 -14.39 -6.94
C ILE A 86 7.01 -13.54 -8.01
N GLU A 87 6.39 -12.41 -8.35
CA GLU A 87 6.91 -11.48 -9.36
C GLU A 87 8.15 -10.75 -8.84
N TYR A 88 8.05 -10.23 -7.63
CA TYR A 88 9.14 -9.56 -6.90
C TYR A 88 8.78 -9.41 -5.42
N VAL A 89 9.80 -9.12 -4.60
CA VAL A 89 9.65 -8.65 -3.22
C VAL A 89 10.05 -7.18 -3.18
N GLU A 90 9.15 -6.32 -2.68
CA GLU A 90 9.40 -4.89 -2.54
C GLU A 90 10.30 -4.61 -1.33
N THR A 91 11.23 -3.65 -1.49
CA THR A 91 12.06 -3.21 -0.37
C THR A 91 12.56 -1.78 -0.54
N ASN A 92 12.64 -1.07 0.60
CA ASN A 92 13.31 0.22 0.70
C ASN A 92 14.79 0.10 1.08
N ALA A 93 15.33 -1.11 1.19
CA ALA A 93 16.71 -1.41 1.56
C ALA A 93 17.12 -1.01 3.00
N SER A 94 16.20 -0.63 3.90
CA SER A 94 16.55 -0.21 5.26
C SER A 94 17.25 -1.30 6.09
N TRP A 95 16.94 -2.55 5.82
CA TRP A 95 17.49 -3.74 6.48
C TRP A 95 18.94 -4.04 6.09
N TYR A 96 19.42 -3.47 4.98
CA TYR A 96 20.81 -3.65 4.57
C TYR A 96 21.78 -3.14 5.65
N ARG A 97 22.68 -3.99 6.09
CA ARG A 97 23.73 -3.68 7.07
C ARG A 97 25.10 -3.73 6.44
N ASP A 98 25.39 -4.84 5.81
CA ASP A 98 26.62 -5.16 5.11
C ASP A 98 26.34 -6.17 3.99
N GLU A 99 27.31 -6.35 3.12
CA GLU A 99 27.18 -7.17 1.93
C GLU A 99 27.03 -8.67 2.26
N ALA A 100 27.74 -9.16 3.27
CA ALA A 100 27.70 -10.57 3.64
C ALA A 100 26.32 -10.96 4.17
N THR A 101 25.74 -10.12 5.05
CA THR A 101 24.39 -10.30 5.58
C THR A 101 23.35 -10.21 4.46
N ALA A 102 23.48 -9.23 3.56
CA ALA A 102 22.54 -9.07 2.45
C ALA A 102 22.56 -10.28 1.52
N LYS A 103 23.73 -10.80 1.15
CA LYS A 103 23.87 -12.00 0.33
C LYS A 103 23.27 -13.25 0.99
N ALA A 104 23.37 -13.37 2.30
CA ALA A 104 22.74 -14.48 3.03
C ALA A 104 21.23 -14.41 2.91
N VAL A 105 20.61 -13.26 3.20
CA VAL A 105 19.17 -13.04 3.06
C VAL A 105 18.70 -13.29 1.62
N ILE A 106 19.42 -12.76 0.63
CA ILE A 106 19.06 -12.93 -0.79
C ILE A 106 19.07 -14.42 -1.18
N ARG A 107 20.08 -15.19 -0.76
CA ARG A 107 20.13 -16.63 -1.06
C ARG A 107 18.95 -17.38 -0.42
N GLU A 108 18.58 -17.00 0.78
CA GLU A 108 17.42 -17.57 1.48
C GLU A 108 16.12 -17.28 0.73
N LEU A 109 15.89 -16.02 0.34
CA LEU A 109 14.72 -15.64 -0.47
C LEU A 109 14.65 -16.41 -1.79
N LYS A 110 15.78 -16.56 -2.50
CA LYS A 110 15.87 -17.38 -3.72
C LYS A 110 15.54 -18.85 -3.46
N GLY A 111 16.03 -19.41 -2.38
CA GLY A 111 15.70 -20.77 -1.97
C GLY A 111 14.22 -21.02 -1.74
N HIS A 112 13.47 -19.97 -1.39
CA HIS A 112 12.03 -19.99 -1.19
C HIS A 112 11.20 -19.50 -2.40
N GLY A 113 11.85 -19.18 -3.54
CA GLY A 113 11.18 -18.90 -4.81
C GLY A 113 10.97 -17.42 -5.11
N ALA A 114 11.71 -16.51 -4.46
CA ALA A 114 11.73 -15.09 -4.80
C ALA A 114 13.02 -14.77 -5.58
N ASP A 115 12.89 -14.57 -6.88
CA ASP A 115 14.03 -14.35 -7.80
C ASP A 115 14.22 -12.90 -8.23
N CYS A 116 13.42 -11.96 -7.71
CA CYS A 116 13.49 -10.54 -8.02
C CYS A 116 13.21 -9.68 -6.80
N LEU A 117 14.01 -8.61 -6.61
CA LEU A 117 13.71 -7.54 -5.65
C LEU A 117 13.29 -6.28 -6.42
N LEU A 118 12.16 -5.69 -6.06
CA LEU A 118 11.83 -4.32 -6.40
C LEU A 118 12.48 -3.41 -5.35
N ILE A 119 13.48 -2.63 -5.79
CA ILE A 119 14.24 -1.73 -4.91
C ILE A 119 13.81 -0.29 -5.15
N SER A 120 13.36 0.39 -4.11
CA SER A 120 12.91 1.78 -4.18
C SER A 120 14.09 2.75 -4.33
N ILE A 121 14.02 3.63 -5.34
CA ILE A 121 15.07 4.61 -5.68
C ILE A 121 14.38 5.96 -5.89
N ASP A 122 14.18 6.71 -4.83
CA ASP A 122 13.50 8.01 -4.94
C ASP A 122 13.74 8.89 -3.69
N PRO A 123 13.50 10.21 -3.81
CA PRO A 123 13.67 11.17 -2.73
C PRO A 123 12.81 10.90 -1.49
N TYR A 124 11.62 10.30 -1.64
CA TYR A 124 10.75 10.02 -0.49
C TYR A 124 11.32 8.93 0.42
N HIS A 125 11.97 7.91 -0.17
CA HIS A 125 12.66 6.89 0.60
C HIS A 125 13.98 7.42 1.16
N ASN A 126 14.69 8.27 0.41
CA ASN A 126 15.94 8.87 0.86
C ASN A 126 15.79 9.80 2.07
N GLU A 127 14.58 10.30 2.36
CA GLU A 127 14.30 10.99 3.62
C GLU A 127 14.55 10.10 4.86
N TYR A 128 14.59 8.79 4.69
CA TYR A 128 14.71 7.82 5.79
C TYR A 128 15.85 6.82 5.61
N ILE A 129 16.26 6.58 4.36
CA ILE A 129 17.20 5.52 4.00
C ILE A 129 18.39 6.15 3.28
N PRO A 130 19.62 6.09 3.86
CA PRO A 130 20.84 6.51 3.18
C PRO A 130 21.03 5.74 1.87
N PHE A 131 21.44 6.43 0.80
CA PHE A 131 21.50 5.84 -0.53
C PHE A 131 22.60 4.76 -0.66
N CYS A 132 23.64 4.83 0.17
CA CYS A 132 24.67 3.78 0.27
C CYS A 132 24.06 2.38 0.56
N LYS A 133 22.94 2.30 1.30
CA LYS A 133 22.25 1.03 1.56
C LYS A 133 21.62 0.47 0.29
N VAL A 134 20.98 1.31 -0.51
CA VAL A 134 20.39 0.94 -1.79
C VAL A 134 21.48 0.45 -2.74
N LYS A 135 22.58 1.22 -2.90
CA LYS A 135 23.74 0.83 -3.71
C LYS A 135 24.36 -0.49 -3.23
N GLY A 136 24.50 -0.66 -1.92
CA GLY A 136 25.03 -1.89 -1.32
C GLY A 136 24.16 -3.10 -1.61
N LEU A 137 22.83 -2.95 -1.49
CA LEU A 137 21.89 -4.02 -1.81
C LEU A 137 21.93 -4.40 -3.29
N ILE A 138 22.02 -3.41 -4.20
CA ILE A 138 22.15 -3.63 -5.64
C ILE A 138 23.42 -4.45 -5.95
N ARG A 139 24.57 -4.13 -5.32
CA ARG A 139 25.81 -4.92 -5.48
C ARG A 139 25.60 -6.35 -5.00
N ALA A 140 25.04 -6.55 -3.81
CA ALA A 140 24.76 -7.88 -3.27
C ALA A 140 23.83 -8.70 -4.18
N CYS A 141 22.81 -8.07 -4.80
CA CYS A 141 21.95 -8.70 -5.79
C CYS A 141 22.75 -9.15 -7.03
N SER A 142 23.58 -8.27 -7.60
CA SER A 142 24.43 -8.57 -8.76
C SER A 142 25.32 -9.79 -8.51
N GLU A 143 25.95 -9.85 -7.34
CA GLU A 143 26.88 -10.94 -7.01
C GLU A 143 26.20 -12.27 -6.65
N THR A 144 24.91 -12.24 -6.29
CA THR A 144 24.12 -13.43 -5.99
C THR A 144 23.21 -13.86 -7.14
N GLY A 145 23.23 -13.13 -8.25
CA GLY A 145 22.33 -13.37 -9.38
C GLY A 145 20.85 -13.18 -9.03
N MET A 146 20.54 -12.27 -8.09
CA MET A 146 19.18 -11.83 -7.82
C MET A 146 18.80 -10.78 -8.86
N ASN A 147 17.66 -10.99 -9.53
CA ASN A 147 17.12 -9.97 -10.44
C ASN A 147 16.70 -8.71 -9.66
N ILE A 148 16.79 -7.56 -10.32
CA ILE A 148 16.41 -6.28 -9.75
C ILE A 148 15.37 -5.62 -10.64
N PHE A 149 14.30 -5.13 -10.02
CA PHE A 149 13.38 -4.17 -10.59
C PHE A 149 13.63 -2.82 -9.92
N PRO A 150 14.45 -1.91 -10.53
CA PRO A 150 14.74 -0.62 -9.92
C PRO A 150 13.53 0.31 -10.04
N TRP A 151 12.81 0.47 -8.93
CA TRP A 151 11.62 1.29 -8.91
C TRP A 151 11.97 2.77 -8.87
N ARG A 152 11.53 3.50 -9.90
CA ARG A 152 11.78 4.93 -10.07
C ARG A 152 13.26 5.29 -10.36
N MET A 153 13.89 4.49 -11.21
CA MET A 153 15.30 4.70 -11.63
C MET A 153 15.57 6.12 -12.16
N GLU A 154 14.54 6.80 -12.66
CA GLU A 154 14.62 8.19 -13.14
C GLU A 154 15.04 9.21 -12.07
N PHE A 155 15.03 8.83 -10.80
CA PHE A 155 15.51 9.68 -9.69
C PHE A 155 16.93 9.32 -9.22
N TRP A 156 17.58 8.36 -9.84
CA TRP A 156 18.93 7.91 -9.42
C TRP A 156 19.91 9.07 -9.28
N GLU A 157 20.08 9.86 -10.36
CA GLU A 157 21.05 10.95 -10.39
C GLU A 157 20.74 12.03 -9.35
N GLU A 158 19.47 12.30 -9.10
CA GLU A 158 19.06 13.28 -8.11
C GLU A 158 19.39 12.83 -6.69
N VAL A 159 19.13 11.57 -6.36
CA VAL A 159 19.47 10.99 -5.06
C VAL A 159 20.98 10.83 -4.89
N ASP A 160 21.70 10.47 -5.98
CA ASP A 160 23.14 10.26 -5.97
C ASP A 160 23.96 11.57 -5.95
N SER A 161 23.33 12.71 -6.24
CA SER A 161 23.97 14.03 -6.14
C SER A 161 24.17 14.52 -4.70
N LEU A 162 23.57 13.83 -3.73
CA LEU A 162 23.66 14.12 -2.30
C LEU A 162 24.61 13.12 -1.62
N ASP A 163 24.96 13.39 -0.34
CA ASP A 163 25.82 12.46 0.42
C ASP A 163 25.12 11.09 0.60
N GLU A 164 25.64 10.06 -0.02
CA GLU A 164 25.04 8.72 -0.01
C GLU A 164 24.95 8.08 1.39
N ASN A 165 25.74 8.57 2.36
CA ASN A 165 25.78 8.04 3.72
C ASN A 165 24.76 8.68 4.65
N MET A 166 24.06 9.73 4.20
CA MET A 166 23.10 10.49 4.96
C MET A 166 21.68 10.31 4.41
N THR A 167 20.70 10.66 5.21
CA THR A 167 19.31 10.88 4.78
C THR A 167 19.11 12.34 4.49
N HIS A 168 18.26 12.67 3.52
CA HIS A 168 18.09 14.04 3.04
C HIS A 168 16.65 14.51 3.11
N SER A 169 16.47 15.68 3.71
CA SER A 169 15.18 16.34 3.85
C SER A 169 14.67 16.89 2.52
N PRO A 170 13.36 17.12 2.39
CA PRO A 170 12.81 17.83 1.24
C PRO A 170 13.41 19.21 1.01
N ASP A 171 13.80 19.90 2.08
CA ASP A 171 14.40 21.23 2.00
C ASP A 171 15.78 21.18 1.32
N GLU A 172 16.57 20.15 1.58
CA GLU A 172 17.83 19.93 0.87
C GLU A 172 17.61 19.69 -0.64
N TYR A 173 16.61 18.88 -0.98
CA TYR A 173 16.20 18.70 -2.39
C TYR A 173 15.72 20.02 -3.02
N MET A 174 14.96 20.84 -2.30
CA MET A 174 14.53 22.17 -2.81
C MET A 174 15.72 23.12 -3.00
N GLN A 175 16.70 23.09 -2.13
CA GLN A 175 17.92 23.90 -2.28
C GLN A 175 18.69 23.56 -3.57
N LEU A 176 18.74 22.28 -3.95
CA LEU A 176 19.47 21.85 -5.15
C LEU A 176 18.63 21.98 -6.43
N PHE A 177 17.35 21.65 -6.38
CA PHE A 177 16.51 21.48 -7.58
C PHE A 177 15.41 22.53 -7.72
N GLY A 178 15.34 23.49 -6.79
CA GLY A 178 14.41 24.63 -6.80
C GLY A 178 13.19 24.41 -5.90
N ASN A 179 12.57 25.52 -5.47
CA ASN A 179 11.46 25.54 -4.51
C ASN A 179 10.21 24.79 -5.00
N ASP A 180 10.05 24.60 -6.28
CA ASP A 180 8.95 23.86 -6.90
C ASP A 180 9.20 22.34 -7.00
N TYR A 181 10.36 21.87 -6.52
CA TYR A 181 10.75 20.47 -6.59
C TYR A 181 9.72 19.50 -6.00
N PRO A 182 9.08 19.74 -4.83
CA PRO A 182 8.06 18.84 -4.28
C PRO A 182 6.86 18.65 -5.20
N VAL A 183 6.48 19.69 -5.93
CA VAL A 183 5.38 19.64 -6.91
C VAL A 183 5.82 18.88 -8.16
N LYS A 184 7.03 19.15 -8.67
CA LYS A 184 7.63 18.39 -9.79
C LYS A 184 7.76 16.90 -9.45
N LEU A 185 8.22 16.59 -8.25
CA LEU A 185 8.36 15.22 -7.76
C LEU A 185 7.00 14.50 -7.72
N LEU A 186 5.94 15.16 -7.23
CA LEU A 186 4.58 14.62 -7.20
C LEU A 186 4.12 14.17 -8.61
N TYR A 187 4.29 15.04 -9.61
CA TYR A 187 3.85 14.74 -10.98
C TYR A 187 4.75 13.70 -11.68
N ARG A 188 6.05 13.81 -11.54
CA ARG A 188 7.01 12.87 -12.14
C ARG A 188 6.88 11.47 -11.56
N TYR A 189 6.67 11.38 -10.25
CA TYR A 189 6.45 10.10 -9.58
C TYR A 189 5.12 9.45 -10.01
N GLY A 190 4.15 10.21 -10.42
CA GLY A 190 2.81 9.71 -10.75
C GLY A 190 2.11 9.13 -9.53
N LEU A 191 2.11 9.88 -8.42
CA LEU A 191 1.64 9.39 -7.13
C LEU A 191 0.17 8.96 -7.16
N ASN A 192 -0.08 7.81 -6.57
CA ASN A 192 -1.42 7.43 -6.18
C ASN A 192 -1.81 8.16 -4.89
N LEU A 193 -2.59 9.22 -5.02
CA LEU A 193 -3.00 10.08 -3.92
C LEU A 193 -4.00 9.37 -3.00
N LYS A 194 -3.50 8.44 -2.20
CA LYS A 194 -4.23 7.67 -1.18
C LYS A 194 -3.42 7.65 0.12
N GLY A 195 -4.08 7.32 1.24
CA GLY A 195 -3.42 7.25 2.53
C GLY A 195 -2.62 8.52 2.86
N ARG A 196 -1.38 8.35 3.32
CA ARG A 196 -0.52 9.50 3.65
C ARG A 196 -0.17 10.37 2.45
N ALA A 197 -0.01 9.80 1.25
CA ALA A 197 0.23 10.61 0.04
C ALA A 197 -0.89 11.64 -0.17
N PHE A 198 -2.13 11.23 0.01
CA PHE A 198 -3.27 12.14 -0.09
C PHE A 198 -3.20 13.23 1.00
N MET A 199 -2.96 12.84 2.26
CA MET A 199 -2.90 13.79 3.37
C MET A 199 -1.77 14.82 3.20
N THR A 200 -0.62 14.39 2.68
CA THR A 200 0.53 15.28 2.42
C THR A 200 0.20 16.33 1.35
N TYR A 201 -0.46 15.92 0.28
CA TYR A 201 -0.65 16.80 -0.89
C TYR A 201 -2.04 17.43 -1.02
N ARG A 202 -3.00 17.10 -0.15
CA ARG A 202 -4.37 17.64 -0.23
C ARG A 202 -4.43 19.17 -0.13
N SER A 203 -3.48 19.81 0.54
CA SER A 203 -3.44 21.27 0.72
C SER A 203 -3.15 22.02 -0.59
N VAL A 204 -2.40 21.39 -1.51
CA VAL A 204 -2.08 21.98 -2.82
C VAL A 204 -3.08 21.59 -3.92
N MET A 205 -4.07 20.76 -3.60
CA MET A 205 -5.12 20.37 -4.54
C MET A 205 -6.23 21.43 -4.59
N LYS A 206 -6.79 21.63 -5.79
CA LYS A 206 -7.97 22.49 -5.96
C LYS A 206 -9.15 21.90 -5.19
N LYS A 207 -9.77 22.72 -4.35
CA LYS A 207 -10.94 22.33 -3.58
C LYS A 207 -12.24 22.76 -4.27
N GLN A 208 -13.30 22.02 -3.99
CA GLN A 208 -14.64 22.18 -4.55
C GLN A 208 -15.69 22.00 -3.46
N HIS A 209 -16.82 22.67 -3.62
CA HIS A 209 -17.98 22.47 -2.75
C HIS A 209 -18.50 21.03 -2.88
N PRO A 210 -18.86 20.33 -1.76
CA PRO A 210 -19.31 18.94 -1.80
C PRO A 210 -20.48 18.70 -2.77
N GLY A 211 -21.42 19.64 -2.88
CA GLY A 211 -22.53 19.53 -3.82
C GLY A 211 -22.11 19.38 -5.28
N GLN A 212 -20.98 19.96 -5.69
CA GLN A 212 -20.44 19.78 -7.05
C GLN A 212 -19.87 18.38 -7.22
N ILE A 213 -19.09 17.91 -6.24
CA ILE A 213 -18.49 16.57 -6.24
C ILE A 213 -19.58 15.49 -6.28
N LEU A 214 -20.66 15.68 -5.51
CA LEU A 214 -21.77 14.74 -5.43
C LEU A 214 -22.61 14.68 -6.71
N LYS A 215 -22.73 15.77 -7.47
CA LYS A 215 -23.41 15.77 -8.78
C LYS A 215 -22.74 14.83 -9.78
N GLU A 216 -21.43 14.70 -9.72
CA GLU A 216 -20.62 13.85 -10.59
C GLU A 216 -20.38 12.44 -10.03
N SER A 217 -21.06 12.10 -8.91
CA SER A 217 -20.86 10.81 -8.25
C SER A 217 -21.21 9.65 -9.17
N LYS A 218 -20.27 8.69 -9.24
CA LYS A 218 -20.42 7.40 -9.93
C LYS A 218 -20.03 6.27 -8.97
N PRO A 219 -20.55 5.04 -9.16
CA PRO A 219 -20.09 3.88 -8.41
C PRO A 219 -18.56 3.78 -8.37
N CYS A 220 -18.00 3.47 -7.19
CA CYS A 220 -16.53 3.38 -7.04
C CYS A 220 -15.97 2.10 -7.65
N ARG A 221 -16.80 1.05 -7.86
CA ARG A 221 -16.39 -0.22 -8.47
C ARG A 221 -15.16 -0.83 -7.80
N LEU A 222 -15.17 -0.91 -6.49
CA LEU A 222 -14.04 -1.38 -5.67
C LEU A 222 -13.64 -2.83 -5.96
N LEU A 223 -14.61 -3.66 -6.38
CA LEU A 223 -14.40 -5.05 -6.72
C LEU A 223 -14.05 -5.29 -8.20
N SER A 224 -14.02 -4.25 -9.01
CA SER A 224 -13.69 -4.36 -10.44
C SER A 224 -12.18 -4.38 -10.73
N GLY A 225 -11.35 -4.02 -9.74
CA GLY A 225 -9.89 -4.05 -9.85
C GLY A 225 -9.36 -5.47 -9.74
N ILE A 226 -9.34 -6.21 -10.86
CA ILE A 226 -8.82 -7.59 -10.93
C ILE A 226 -7.31 -7.66 -11.19
N TYR A 227 -6.72 -6.53 -11.58
CA TYR A 227 -5.29 -6.34 -11.69
C TYR A 227 -4.82 -5.45 -10.55
N HIS A 228 -3.65 -5.76 -9.98
CA HIS A 228 -3.02 -4.97 -8.93
C HIS A 228 -3.91 -4.78 -7.68
N PHE A 229 -4.67 -5.83 -7.31
CA PHE A 229 -5.33 -5.91 -6.01
C PHE A 229 -4.30 -6.16 -4.90
N HIS A 230 -4.71 -6.03 -3.64
CA HIS A 230 -3.88 -6.47 -2.51
C HIS A 230 -4.68 -7.34 -1.55
N VAL A 231 -3.98 -8.28 -0.90
CA VAL A 231 -4.47 -9.01 0.26
C VAL A 231 -3.53 -8.76 1.42
N ASP A 232 -4.05 -8.32 2.55
CA ASP A 232 -3.22 -7.98 3.71
C ASP A 232 -2.88 -9.20 4.60
N LEU A 233 -2.02 -8.95 5.59
CA LEU A 233 -1.55 -9.97 6.55
C LEU A 233 -2.67 -10.65 7.34
N TYR A 234 -3.87 -10.06 7.37
CA TYR A 234 -5.06 -10.63 8.03
C TYR A 234 -5.98 -11.39 7.06
N GLY A 235 -5.58 -11.53 5.79
CA GLY A 235 -6.37 -12.21 4.75
C GLY A 235 -7.49 -11.36 4.16
N ASN A 236 -7.44 -10.06 4.33
CA ASN A 236 -8.44 -9.14 3.80
C ASN A 236 -8.07 -8.68 2.38
N PHE A 237 -9.04 -8.73 1.48
CA PHE A 237 -8.94 -8.04 0.21
C PHE A 237 -9.02 -6.53 0.43
N ILE A 238 -8.06 -5.81 -0.14
CA ILE A 238 -8.01 -4.35 -0.17
C ILE A 238 -8.25 -3.91 -1.61
N PRO A 239 -9.28 -3.11 -1.89
CA PRO A 239 -9.49 -2.53 -3.20
C PRO A 239 -8.27 -1.72 -3.64
N GLN A 240 -8.00 -1.72 -4.93
CA GLN A 240 -6.82 -1.07 -5.50
C GLN A 240 -6.56 0.30 -4.88
N SER A 241 -5.45 0.41 -4.14
CA SER A 241 -4.97 1.64 -3.52
C SER A 241 -6.00 2.37 -2.62
N CYS A 242 -6.94 1.65 -2.00
CA CYS A 242 -7.89 2.21 -1.03
C CYS A 242 -7.64 1.64 0.38
N PRO A 243 -6.53 1.99 1.05
CA PRO A 243 -6.22 1.51 2.40
C PRO A 243 -7.31 1.92 3.40
N GLY A 244 -7.50 1.07 4.41
CA GLY A 244 -8.54 1.25 5.40
C GLY A 244 -9.93 0.72 4.98
N PHE A 245 -10.07 0.18 3.76
CA PHE A 245 -11.17 -0.71 3.39
C PHE A 245 -10.68 -2.14 3.36
N SER A 246 -11.48 -3.06 3.89
CA SER A 246 -11.15 -4.47 3.85
C SER A 246 -12.40 -5.36 3.91
N ILE A 247 -12.37 -6.45 3.18
CA ILE A 247 -13.31 -7.57 3.34
C ILE A 247 -12.50 -8.86 3.28
N PRO A 248 -12.71 -9.83 4.19
CA PRO A 248 -12.00 -11.11 4.14
C PRO A 248 -12.12 -11.75 2.76
N LEU A 249 -10.99 -12.08 2.13
CA LEU A 249 -10.96 -12.66 0.78
C LEU A 249 -11.84 -13.91 0.68
N LYS A 250 -11.84 -14.74 1.72
CA LYS A 250 -12.67 -15.95 1.79
C LYS A 250 -14.18 -15.68 1.77
N GLU A 251 -14.62 -14.53 2.31
CA GLU A 251 -16.02 -14.12 2.23
C GLU A 251 -16.36 -13.59 0.83
N LEU A 252 -15.50 -12.75 0.25
CA LEU A 252 -15.68 -12.23 -1.10
C LEU A 252 -15.71 -13.33 -2.18
N ALA A 253 -14.87 -14.35 -2.04
CA ALA A 253 -14.85 -15.49 -2.97
C ALA A 253 -16.17 -16.28 -2.95
N LYS A 254 -16.81 -16.40 -1.80
CA LYS A 254 -18.11 -17.09 -1.63
C LYS A 254 -19.31 -16.18 -1.88
N GLY A 255 -19.14 -14.89 -1.65
CA GLY A 255 -20.17 -13.85 -1.68
C GLY A 255 -20.43 -13.30 -0.30
N ALA A 256 -19.89 -12.10 -0.02
CA ALA A 256 -20.02 -11.39 1.23
C ALA A 256 -21.40 -10.71 1.36
N ASP A 257 -21.89 -10.64 2.59
CA ASP A 257 -23.16 -9.98 2.91
C ASP A 257 -23.05 -8.46 2.79
N PRO A 258 -23.82 -7.81 1.90
CA PRO A 258 -23.81 -6.35 1.77
C PRO A 258 -24.32 -5.64 3.04
N GLY A 259 -25.17 -6.30 3.84
CA GLY A 259 -25.68 -5.77 5.11
C GLY A 259 -24.61 -5.70 6.19
N LYS A 260 -23.64 -6.63 6.18
CA LYS A 260 -22.46 -6.63 7.05
C LYS A 260 -21.44 -5.57 6.63
N TYR A 261 -21.22 -5.40 5.32
CA TYR A 261 -20.21 -4.49 4.76
C TYR A 261 -20.87 -3.27 4.10
N ARG A 262 -21.56 -2.47 4.90
CA ARG A 262 -22.47 -1.41 4.45
C ARG A 262 -21.77 -0.22 3.82
N ILE A 263 -20.63 0.20 4.38
CA ILE A 263 -19.84 1.32 3.86
C ILE A 263 -19.26 0.93 2.48
N PHE A 264 -18.68 -0.27 2.41
CA PHE A 264 -18.14 -0.80 1.17
C PHE A 264 -19.22 -0.95 0.10
N ASN A 265 -20.36 -1.56 0.47
CA ASN A 265 -21.50 -1.76 -0.44
C ASN A 265 -22.02 -0.43 -0.99
N SER A 266 -22.16 0.58 -0.13
CA SER A 266 -22.63 1.91 -0.55
C SER A 266 -21.69 2.53 -1.59
N LEU A 267 -20.38 2.45 -1.39
CA LEU A 267 -19.40 2.97 -2.35
C LEU A 267 -19.35 2.16 -3.65
N GLU A 268 -19.42 0.82 -3.55
CA GLU A 268 -19.37 -0.07 -4.72
C GLU A 268 -20.49 0.26 -5.73
N TYR A 269 -21.71 0.47 -5.24
CA TYR A 269 -22.89 0.63 -6.10
C TYR A 269 -23.38 2.06 -6.27
N ASN A 270 -23.29 2.89 -5.22
CA ASN A 270 -23.84 4.26 -5.21
C ASN A 270 -22.77 5.34 -5.21
N GLY A 271 -21.47 4.95 -5.05
CA GLY A 271 -20.35 5.88 -5.04
C GLY A 271 -20.37 6.81 -3.81
N ILE A 272 -19.69 7.97 -3.96
CA ILE A 272 -19.53 8.89 -2.83
C ILE A 272 -20.85 9.49 -2.36
N ARG A 273 -21.82 9.67 -3.25
CA ARG A 273 -23.16 10.19 -2.88
C ARG A 273 -23.83 9.24 -1.89
N GLY A 274 -23.89 7.95 -2.20
CA GLY A 274 -24.50 6.96 -1.30
C GLY A 274 -23.79 6.87 0.05
N LEU A 275 -22.46 7.03 0.08
CA LEU A 275 -21.73 7.06 1.34
C LEU A 275 -22.07 8.29 2.18
N VAL A 276 -22.18 9.48 1.56
CA VAL A 276 -22.61 10.71 2.26
C VAL A 276 -24.01 10.55 2.83
N GLU A 277 -24.98 10.12 2.01
CA GLU A 277 -26.37 9.90 2.43
C GLU A 277 -26.47 8.89 3.60
N LEU A 278 -25.71 7.80 3.54
CA LEU A 278 -25.61 6.82 4.62
C LEU A 278 -25.06 7.46 5.91
N ALA A 279 -23.97 8.22 5.80
CA ALA A 279 -23.29 8.83 6.93
C ALA A 279 -24.13 9.95 7.58
N GLU A 280 -24.81 10.77 6.80
CA GLU A 280 -25.73 11.82 7.30
C GLU A 280 -26.90 11.18 8.04
N LYS A 281 -27.57 10.21 7.40
CA LYS A 281 -28.81 9.62 7.90
C LYS A 281 -28.61 8.79 9.16
N GLU A 282 -27.54 7.99 9.22
CA GLU A 282 -27.38 6.98 10.28
C GLU A 282 -26.38 7.37 11.35
N TYR A 283 -25.42 8.23 11.01
CA TYR A 283 -24.32 8.58 11.92
C TYR A 283 -24.23 10.07 12.24
N GLY A 284 -25.13 10.90 11.68
CA GLY A 284 -25.16 12.34 11.96
C GLY A 284 -23.98 13.13 11.37
N TYR A 285 -23.31 12.57 10.35
CA TYR A 285 -22.21 13.24 9.70
C TYR A 285 -22.67 14.51 9.00
N THR A 286 -21.85 15.56 9.06
CA THR A 286 -22.06 16.81 8.32
C THR A 286 -20.85 17.11 7.47
N PRO A 287 -20.99 17.20 6.13
CA PRO A 287 -19.89 17.53 5.25
C PRO A 287 -19.27 18.89 5.54
N LYS A 288 -17.96 19.03 5.37
CA LYS A 288 -17.24 20.31 5.40
C LYS A 288 -17.62 21.17 4.20
N SER A 289 -17.26 22.46 4.25
CA SER A 289 -17.56 23.43 3.18
C SER A 289 -16.88 23.12 1.85
N GLU A 290 -15.72 22.47 1.86
CA GLU A 290 -14.93 22.17 0.66
C GLU A 290 -14.06 20.92 0.80
N TYR A 291 -13.80 20.27 -0.34
CA TYR A 291 -12.97 19.06 -0.44
C TYR A 291 -12.13 19.04 -1.72
N ALA A 292 -10.99 18.36 -1.68
CA ALA A 292 -10.13 18.13 -2.84
C ALA A 292 -10.71 17.09 -3.85
N GLY A 293 -11.88 16.52 -3.58
CA GLY A 293 -12.57 15.58 -4.45
C GLY A 293 -13.26 14.44 -3.69
N LYS A 294 -13.82 13.48 -4.43
CA LYS A 294 -14.60 12.37 -3.84
C LYS A 294 -13.82 11.53 -2.81
N CYS A 295 -12.51 11.36 -3.04
CA CYS A 295 -11.69 10.57 -2.12
C CYS A 295 -11.45 11.31 -0.79
N ASP A 296 -11.44 12.65 -0.80
CA ASP A 296 -11.33 13.47 0.40
C ASP A 296 -12.60 13.35 1.27
N ILE A 297 -13.78 13.45 0.65
CA ILE A 297 -15.05 13.20 1.34
C ILE A 297 -15.08 11.80 1.93
N CYS A 298 -14.73 10.79 1.12
CA CYS A 298 -14.71 9.40 1.54
C CYS A 298 -13.80 9.17 2.75
N TYR A 299 -12.62 9.78 2.72
CA TYR A 299 -11.64 9.66 3.79
C TYR A 299 -12.12 10.38 5.06
N ASP A 300 -12.71 11.57 4.91
CA ASP A 300 -13.27 12.35 6.02
C ASP A 300 -14.39 11.58 6.74
N ILE A 301 -15.33 11.00 6.00
CA ILE A 301 -16.40 10.17 6.57
C ILE A 301 -15.82 8.97 7.32
N ARG A 302 -14.87 8.25 6.72
CA ARG A 302 -14.27 7.08 7.37
C ARG A 302 -13.53 7.43 8.65
N ASN A 303 -12.80 8.56 8.66
CA ASN A 303 -12.18 9.07 9.88
C ASN A 303 -13.20 9.43 10.95
N TYR A 304 -14.27 10.12 10.57
CA TYR A 304 -15.37 10.44 11.47
C TYR A 304 -15.96 9.19 12.13
N LEU A 305 -16.26 8.17 11.33
CA LEU A 305 -16.83 6.92 11.83
C LEU A 305 -15.88 6.18 12.79
N VAL A 306 -14.60 6.08 12.42
CA VAL A 306 -13.63 5.27 13.17
C VAL A 306 -13.00 6.04 14.33
N LEU A 307 -12.63 7.32 14.14
CA LEU A 307 -11.87 8.08 15.14
C LEU A 307 -12.77 8.93 16.04
N GLU A 308 -13.78 9.59 15.49
CA GLU A 308 -14.64 10.48 16.28
C GLU A 308 -15.76 9.71 16.97
N LEU A 309 -16.44 8.80 16.25
CA LEU A 309 -17.48 7.95 16.83
C LEU A 309 -16.96 6.67 17.48
N GLY A 310 -15.71 6.28 17.23
CA GLY A 310 -15.11 5.06 17.78
C GLY A 310 -15.80 3.77 17.33
N LEU A 311 -16.39 3.74 16.13
CA LEU A 311 -17.13 2.58 15.65
C LEU A 311 -16.20 1.47 15.16
N ASP A 312 -16.49 0.24 15.58
CA ASP A 312 -15.85 -0.97 15.08
C ASP A 312 -16.61 -1.53 13.89
N LEU A 313 -16.28 -1.03 12.70
CA LEU A 313 -16.94 -1.42 11.44
C LEU A 313 -16.10 -2.46 10.69
N PRO A 314 -16.71 -3.60 10.27
CA PRO A 314 -15.98 -4.72 9.70
C PRO A 314 -15.32 -4.40 8.35
N ASP A 315 -15.82 -3.41 7.62
CA ASP A 315 -15.28 -2.97 6.32
C ASP A 315 -14.31 -1.78 6.41
N LEU A 316 -14.07 -1.24 7.64
CA LEU A 316 -13.11 -0.16 7.88
C LEU A 316 -11.91 -0.65 8.72
N LYS A 317 -11.20 -1.65 8.21
CA LYS A 317 -10.09 -2.32 8.87
C LYS A 317 -8.82 -2.32 7.99
N PRO A 318 -7.64 -2.53 8.59
CA PRO A 318 -7.35 -2.36 10.03
C PRO A 318 -7.40 -0.88 10.43
N GLU A 319 -7.76 -0.62 11.67
CA GLU A 319 -7.90 0.75 12.22
C GLU A 319 -6.61 1.58 12.17
N GLY A 320 -5.45 0.91 12.10
CA GLY A 320 -4.16 1.58 11.96
C GLY A 320 -4.07 2.54 10.78
N HIS A 321 -4.83 2.30 9.71
CA HIS A 321 -4.92 3.21 8.56
C HIS A 321 -5.53 4.58 8.89
N TYR A 322 -6.20 4.69 10.02
CA TYR A 322 -6.79 5.92 10.54
C TYR A 322 -5.94 6.51 11.67
N LYS A 323 -5.33 5.65 12.51
CA LYS A 323 -4.60 6.03 13.72
C LYS A 323 -3.13 6.43 13.47
N TYR A 324 -2.47 5.89 12.42
CA TYR A 324 -1.01 6.01 12.23
C TYR A 324 -0.60 6.86 11.01
N ILE A 325 -1.44 7.75 10.57
CA ILE A 325 -1.19 8.68 9.45
C ILE A 325 -0.16 9.76 9.81
#